data_d581fe857804a49bd700d53cb74a7c4f
#
_entry.id   d581fe857804a49bd700d53cb74a7c4f
#
_cell.length_a   1.000
_cell.length_b   1.000
_cell.length_c   1.000
_cell.angle_alpha   90.00
_cell.angle_beta   90.00
_cell.angle_gamma   90.00
#
_symmetry.space_group_name_H-M   'P 1'
#
loop_
_entity.id
_entity.type
_entity.pdbx_description
1 polymer ?
#
loop_
_entity_poly.entity_id
_entity_poly.type
_entity_poly.pdbx_seq_one_letter_code
_entity_poly.pdbx_strand_id
1 'polypeptide(L)'
;AFNDGKLEPAVVVPINGSPQDIAMSLSGKQCAVASPWSRQVTLVALENGTEGQTLPRKTAEARLPFAPGLQAFCRDDTLLVVADAFGGQLALVDPRNGKLLGTRLIEAHGIRGLAASRDGKSLHLSHQRIESAAPTTRNRVFWGQVISNILRSISVDHLLEDDGKRSGGAKLVAHWSLYPFGSPSKAAGDPGAVTVGTLGTTMVALGGVDRIGLRPKPGHVFEEIEVGDRPVAIALGPLERYGYVANFFDDSISVVDTAAAEVVRTISLGPERKLSSAEKGEKLFYDAKLSLDGWYSCHSCHPDGHTHGQLNDNLGDDTYGTPKRVPTLLGTSNTGPWGWIGNRTTLWEQVEKSIETTMRGGKPEPPTVEALVAYLELFDTSPPGNAAVDSSAVARGRQVFERLKCSKCHRPPTYTNVGTYDVGLQDETGQGFYNPPSLKGLQHRSSFLHDNRAATLSGALELHQPVSIRSLRRTDHADLLSF
;
A
#
# COMPACT_ATOMS: atom_id res chain seq x y z
N ALA A 1 -23.10 -20.75 -0.41
CA ALA A 1 -24.27 -21.08 -1.24
C ALA A 1 -25.29 -19.93 -1.17
N PHE A 2 -26.03 -19.71 -2.24
CA PHE A 2 -27.12 -18.72 -2.28
C PHE A 2 -28.42 -19.51 -2.16
N ASN A 3 -29.10 -19.39 -1.04
CA ASN A 3 -30.30 -20.14 -0.74
C ASN A 3 -31.40 -19.19 -0.27
N ASP A 4 -32.57 -19.22 -0.91
CA ASP A 4 -33.73 -18.35 -0.60
C ASP A 4 -33.38 -16.84 -0.45
N GLY A 5 -32.50 -16.32 -1.30
CA GLY A 5 -32.05 -14.95 -1.26
C GLY A 5 -31.03 -14.64 -0.15
N LYS A 6 -30.49 -15.64 0.54
CA LYS A 6 -29.46 -15.48 1.57
C LYS A 6 -28.17 -16.16 1.16
N LEU A 7 -27.04 -15.54 1.46
CA LEU A 7 -25.71 -16.14 1.34
C LEU A 7 -25.42 -16.98 2.58
N GLU A 8 -25.23 -18.28 2.41
CA GLU A 8 -24.83 -19.17 3.50
C GLU A 8 -23.44 -19.74 3.24
N PRO A 9 -22.56 -19.83 4.26
CA PRO A 9 -21.26 -20.46 4.12
C PRO A 9 -21.44 -21.95 3.80
N ALA A 10 -20.96 -22.40 2.64
CA ALA A 10 -21.01 -23.81 2.26
C ALA A 10 -19.78 -24.58 2.75
N VAL A 11 -18.60 -24.01 2.57
CA VAL A 11 -17.31 -24.62 2.96
C VAL A 11 -16.34 -23.51 3.40
N VAL A 12 -15.56 -23.78 4.43
CA VAL A 12 -14.48 -22.90 4.91
C VAL A 12 -13.15 -23.56 4.67
N VAL A 13 -12.24 -22.87 3.99
CA VAL A 13 -10.85 -23.28 3.79
C VAL A 13 -9.97 -22.49 4.73
N PRO A 14 -9.24 -23.13 5.67
CA PRO A 14 -8.31 -22.43 6.54
C PRO A 14 -7.11 -21.92 5.74
N ILE A 15 -6.83 -20.63 5.86
CA ILE A 15 -5.69 -19.95 5.23
C ILE A 15 -4.81 -19.37 6.32
N ASN A 16 -3.51 -19.58 6.20
CA ASN A 16 -2.53 -19.05 7.14
C ASN A 16 -2.32 -17.55 6.90
N GLY A 17 -2.12 -16.81 7.97
CA GLY A 17 -1.88 -15.35 7.93
C GLY A 17 -3.18 -14.55 7.99
N SER A 18 -3.08 -13.30 7.59
CA SER A 18 -4.20 -12.34 7.55
C SER A 18 -4.57 -12.09 6.09
N PRO A 19 -5.51 -12.85 5.50
CA PRO A 19 -5.92 -12.68 4.11
C PRO A 19 -6.60 -11.30 3.93
N GLN A 20 -6.24 -10.59 2.86
CA GLN A 20 -6.77 -9.26 2.57
C GLN A 20 -7.33 -9.12 1.14
N ASP A 21 -6.86 -9.96 0.20
CA ASP A 21 -7.32 -9.91 -1.18
C ASP A 21 -7.55 -11.30 -1.74
N ILE A 22 -8.50 -11.41 -2.66
CA ILE A 22 -8.82 -12.64 -3.38
C ILE A 22 -9.04 -12.35 -4.87
N ALA A 23 -8.36 -13.07 -5.73
CA ALA A 23 -8.56 -13.03 -7.17
C ALA A 23 -9.07 -14.37 -7.70
N MET A 24 -10.07 -14.29 -8.59
CA MET A 24 -10.58 -15.46 -9.32
C MET A 24 -9.84 -15.61 -10.64
N SER A 25 -9.57 -16.84 -11.04
CA SER A 25 -9.10 -17.16 -12.38
C SER A 25 -10.16 -16.88 -13.44
N LEU A 26 -9.75 -16.62 -14.68
CA LEU A 26 -10.66 -16.33 -15.79
C LEU A 26 -11.61 -17.52 -16.07
N SER A 27 -11.13 -18.74 -15.87
CA SER A 27 -11.94 -19.96 -16.00
C SER A 27 -12.92 -20.19 -14.84
N GLY A 28 -12.78 -19.47 -13.73
CA GLY A 28 -13.56 -19.69 -12.50
C GLY A 28 -13.20 -20.96 -11.73
N LYS A 29 -12.10 -21.67 -12.12
CA LYS A 29 -11.74 -22.98 -11.54
C LYS A 29 -10.75 -22.88 -10.38
N GLN A 30 -10.17 -21.72 -10.13
CA GLN A 30 -9.25 -21.50 -9.02
C GLN A 30 -9.31 -20.04 -8.54
N CYS A 31 -8.86 -19.80 -7.32
CA CYS A 31 -8.62 -18.48 -6.82
C CYS A 31 -7.27 -18.41 -6.09
N ALA A 32 -6.78 -17.21 -5.97
CA ALA A 32 -5.56 -16.88 -5.23
C ALA A 32 -5.92 -15.92 -4.09
N VAL A 33 -5.36 -16.17 -2.91
CA VAL A 33 -5.63 -15.36 -1.69
C VAL A 33 -4.32 -14.78 -1.18
N ALA A 34 -4.23 -13.46 -1.13
CA ALA A 34 -3.07 -12.74 -0.64
C ALA A 34 -3.15 -12.49 0.86
N SER A 35 -2.06 -12.80 1.56
CA SER A 35 -1.85 -12.53 2.98
C SER A 35 -0.59 -11.66 3.16
N PRO A 36 -0.72 -10.31 3.19
CA PRO A 36 0.42 -9.39 3.17
C PRO A 36 1.40 -9.59 4.33
N TRP A 37 0.87 -9.73 5.53
CA TRP A 37 1.70 -9.82 6.74
C TRP A 37 2.47 -11.13 6.85
N SER A 38 2.02 -12.19 6.19
CA SER A 38 2.77 -13.45 6.07
C SER A 38 3.62 -13.54 4.80
N ARG A 39 3.54 -12.55 3.91
CA ARG A 39 4.19 -12.52 2.59
C ARG A 39 3.87 -13.77 1.77
N GLN A 40 2.60 -14.17 1.77
CA GLN A 40 2.17 -15.43 1.20
C GLN A 40 0.95 -15.27 0.29
N VAL A 41 0.92 -16.02 -0.79
CA VAL A 41 -0.27 -16.23 -1.61
C VAL A 41 -0.67 -17.70 -1.52
N THR A 42 -1.92 -17.95 -1.15
CA THR A 42 -2.50 -19.31 -1.12
C THR A 42 -3.33 -19.54 -2.37
N LEU A 43 -3.07 -20.65 -3.05
CA LEU A 43 -3.79 -21.09 -4.25
C LEU A 43 -4.84 -22.12 -3.86
N VAL A 44 -6.07 -21.92 -4.35
CA VAL A 44 -7.23 -22.75 -4.03
C VAL A 44 -7.91 -23.18 -5.33
N ALA A 45 -8.00 -24.49 -5.59
CA ALA A 45 -8.81 -25.04 -6.66
C ALA A 45 -10.29 -25.03 -6.25
N LEU A 46 -11.16 -24.81 -7.23
CA LEU A 46 -12.61 -24.86 -7.09
C LEU A 46 -13.11 -26.08 -7.90
N GLU A 47 -13.25 -27.21 -7.22
CA GLU A 47 -13.63 -28.47 -7.84
C GLU A 47 -15.15 -28.68 -7.79
N ASN A 48 -15.73 -29.23 -8.84
CA ASN A 48 -17.15 -29.60 -8.81
C ASN A 48 -17.31 -30.86 -7.95
N GLY A 49 -18.02 -30.73 -6.85
CA GLY A 49 -18.43 -31.87 -6.02
C GLY A 49 -19.66 -32.58 -6.57
N THR A 50 -20.08 -33.63 -5.90
CA THR A 50 -21.38 -34.28 -6.12
C THR A 50 -22.51 -33.29 -5.77
N GLU A 51 -23.62 -33.34 -6.47
CA GLU A 51 -24.81 -32.46 -6.26
C GLU A 51 -24.64 -31.00 -6.67
N GLY A 52 -23.68 -30.66 -7.56
CA GLY A 52 -23.48 -29.28 -8.05
C GLY A 52 -22.84 -28.32 -7.06
N GLN A 53 -22.32 -28.81 -5.94
CA GLN A 53 -21.55 -28.00 -4.98
C GLN A 53 -20.14 -27.74 -5.49
N THR A 54 -19.63 -26.54 -5.28
CA THR A 54 -18.21 -26.22 -5.52
C THR A 54 -17.43 -26.48 -4.24
N LEU A 55 -16.43 -27.34 -4.30
CA LEU A 55 -15.56 -27.69 -3.17
C LEU A 55 -14.21 -26.97 -3.31
N PRO A 56 -13.94 -25.96 -2.50
CA PRO A 56 -12.64 -25.29 -2.50
C PRO A 56 -11.60 -26.16 -1.80
N ARG A 57 -10.42 -26.34 -2.45
CA ARG A 57 -9.30 -27.11 -1.91
C ARG A 57 -7.99 -26.35 -2.10
N LYS A 58 -7.26 -26.12 -1.01
CA LYS A 58 -5.91 -25.54 -1.05
C LYS A 58 -5.00 -26.47 -1.87
N THR A 59 -4.31 -25.88 -2.86
CA THR A 59 -3.42 -26.64 -3.78
C THR A 59 -1.96 -26.32 -3.59
N ALA A 60 -1.61 -25.06 -3.36
CA ALA A 60 -0.24 -24.61 -3.20
C ALA A 60 -0.14 -23.30 -2.42
N GLU A 61 1.08 -22.93 -2.06
CA GLU A 61 1.41 -21.63 -1.46
C GLU A 61 2.65 -21.06 -2.15
N ALA A 62 2.63 -19.77 -2.44
CA ALA A 62 3.78 -19.00 -2.91
C ALA A 62 4.26 -18.06 -1.81
N ARG A 63 5.54 -18.12 -1.43
CA ARG A 63 6.18 -17.13 -0.57
C ARG A 63 6.83 -16.05 -1.42
N LEU A 64 6.59 -14.79 -1.08
CA LEU A 64 7.06 -13.64 -1.83
C LEU A 64 8.08 -12.81 -1.03
N PRO A 65 8.99 -12.09 -1.71
CA PRO A 65 9.97 -11.24 -1.04
C PRO A 65 9.36 -9.94 -0.48
N PHE A 66 8.10 -9.64 -0.83
CA PHE A 66 7.36 -8.47 -0.39
C PHE A 66 5.96 -8.85 0.11
N ALA A 67 5.21 -7.91 0.64
CA ALA A 67 3.83 -8.09 1.08
C ALA A 67 2.89 -8.17 -0.13
N PRO A 68 2.24 -9.32 -0.44
CA PRO A 68 1.30 -9.42 -1.55
C PRO A 68 0.04 -8.58 -1.30
N GLY A 69 -0.33 -7.81 -2.32
CA GLY A 69 -1.60 -7.08 -2.40
C GLY A 69 -2.51 -7.69 -3.45
N LEU A 70 -2.93 -6.85 -4.41
CA LEU A 70 -3.81 -7.26 -5.50
C LEU A 70 -3.19 -8.31 -6.42
N GLN A 71 -4.04 -9.13 -7.02
CA GLN A 71 -3.65 -10.26 -7.84
C GLN A 71 -4.46 -10.30 -9.14
N ALA A 72 -3.85 -10.78 -10.22
CA ALA A 72 -4.54 -11.01 -11.49
C ALA A 72 -4.02 -12.25 -12.19
N PHE A 73 -4.94 -13.11 -12.63
CA PHE A 73 -4.64 -14.22 -13.52
C PHE A 73 -4.51 -13.74 -14.96
N CYS A 74 -3.50 -14.22 -15.66
CA CYS A 74 -3.16 -13.86 -17.04
C CYS A 74 -2.89 -15.13 -17.89
N ARG A 75 -2.84 -14.97 -19.22
CA ARG A 75 -2.46 -16.05 -20.17
C ARG A 75 -3.26 -17.34 -19.95
N ASP A 76 -4.58 -17.23 -20.01
CA ASP A 76 -5.48 -18.39 -19.83
C ASP A 76 -5.19 -19.14 -18.50
N ASP A 77 -5.07 -18.39 -17.43
CA ASP A 77 -4.80 -18.86 -16.05
C ASP A 77 -3.45 -19.59 -15.86
N THR A 78 -2.50 -19.43 -16.78
CA THR A 78 -1.17 -20.05 -16.64
C THR A 78 -0.15 -19.19 -15.92
N LEU A 79 -0.48 -17.90 -15.67
CA LEU A 79 0.34 -16.94 -14.94
C LEU A 79 -0.52 -16.20 -13.93
N LEU A 80 -0.04 -16.10 -12.69
CA LEU A 80 -0.57 -15.20 -11.68
C LEU A 80 0.42 -14.06 -11.48
N VAL A 81 -0.05 -12.82 -11.65
CA VAL A 81 0.71 -11.62 -11.32
C VAL A 81 0.21 -11.10 -9.97
N VAL A 82 1.14 -10.85 -9.05
CA VAL A 82 0.85 -10.38 -7.69
C VAL A 82 1.56 -9.05 -7.47
N ALA A 83 0.82 -8.01 -7.12
CA ALA A 83 1.35 -6.70 -6.82
C ALA A 83 1.80 -6.59 -5.36
N ASP A 84 2.82 -5.76 -5.12
CA ASP A 84 3.25 -5.34 -3.79
C ASP A 84 2.18 -4.43 -3.16
N ALA A 85 1.74 -4.76 -1.97
CA ALA A 85 0.71 -4.00 -1.24
C ALA A 85 1.17 -2.56 -0.91
N PHE A 86 2.47 -2.33 -0.78
CA PHE A 86 3.02 -1.06 -0.29
C PHE A 86 3.97 -0.41 -1.29
N GLY A 87 4.80 -1.19 -1.96
CA GLY A 87 5.81 -0.72 -2.91
C GLY A 87 5.40 -0.87 -4.38
N GLY A 88 6.41 -1.01 -5.25
CA GLY A 88 6.25 -1.09 -6.70
C GLY A 88 6.72 -2.42 -7.30
N GLN A 89 6.74 -3.52 -6.54
CA GLN A 89 7.14 -4.81 -7.06
C GLN A 89 5.96 -5.61 -7.59
N LEU A 90 6.22 -6.43 -8.61
CA LEU A 90 5.29 -7.44 -9.11
C LEU A 90 5.97 -8.81 -9.04
N ALA A 91 5.29 -9.81 -8.49
CA ALA A 91 5.71 -11.21 -8.54
C ALA A 91 4.99 -11.94 -9.66
N LEU A 92 5.72 -12.76 -10.39
CA LEU A 92 5.21 -13.68 -11.41
C LEU A 92 5.21 -15.08 -10.79
N VAL A 93 4.03 -15.70 -10.68
CA VAL A 93 3.83 -16.99 -9.99
C VAL A 93 3.18 -18.00 -10.94
N ASP A 94 3.68 -19.22 -10.96
CA ASP A 94 2.99 -20.33 -11.61
C ASP A 94 1.81 -20.79 -10.71
N PRO A 95 0.56 -20.58 -11.12
CA PRO A 95 -0.59 -20.89 -10.27
C PRO A 95 -0.86 -22.39 -10.08
N ARG A 96 -0.21 -23.26 -10.83
CA ARG A 96 -0.38 -24.72 -10.70
C ARG A 96 0.36 -25.28 -9.47
N ASN A 97 1.47 -24.66 -9.07
CA ASN A 97 2.35 -25.18 -8.02
C ASN A 97 2.86 -24.12 -7.03
N GLY A 98 2.49 -22.84 -7.21
CA GLY A 98 2.94 -21.74 -6.35
C GLY A 98 4.40 -21.31 -6.55
N LYS A 99 5.07 -21.78 -7.62
CA LYS A 99 6.47 -21.43 -7.87
C LYS A 99 6.59 -19.97 -8.27
N LEU A 100 7.46 -19.22 -7.57
CA LEU A 100 7.86 -17.88 -7.97
C LEU A 100 8.77 -17.96 -9.21
N LEU A 101 8.30 -17.43 -10.34
CA LEU A 101 9.01 -17.41 -11.62
C LEU A 101 10.00 -16.23 -11.69
N GLY A 102 9.71 -15.15 -10.97
CA GLY A 102 10.56 -13.97 -10.89
C GLY A 102 9.82 -12.77 -10.35
N THR A 103 10.56 -11.68 -10.16
CA THR A 103 10.00 -10.39 -9.73
C THR A 103 10.29 -9.30 -10.76
N ARG A 104 9.44 -8.28 -10.79
CA ARG A 104 9.60 -7.08 -11.61
C ARG A 104 9.52 -5.86 -10.71
N LEU A 105 10.24 -4.82 -11.06
CA LEU A 105 10.16 -3.53 -10.40
C LEU A 105 9.56 -2.51 -11.37
N ILE A 106 8.60 -1.75 -10.88
CA ILE A 106 8.08 -0.56 -11.57
C ILE A 106 8.28 0.65 -10.64
N GLU A 107 8.47 1.82 -11.24
CA GLU A 107 8.51 3.08 -10.49
C GLU A 107 7.09 3.42 -10.03
N ALA A 108 6.70 2.85 -8.90
CA ALA A 108 5.37 2.94 -8.34
C ALA A 108 5.38 2.75 -6.83
N HIS A 109 4.30 3.16 -6.21
CA HIS A 109 3.84 2.74 -4.89
C HIS A 109 2.32 2.81 -4.86
N GLY A 110 1.70 2.25 -3.84
CA GLY A 110 0.24 2.30 -3.70
C GLY A 110 -0.47 1.72 -4.92
N ILE A 111 -0.09 0.51 -5.38
CA ILE A 111 -0.80 -0.19 -6.45
C ILE A 111 -2.16 -0.62 -5.90
N ARG A 112 -3.23 0.10 -6.28
CA ARG A 112 -4.58 -0.07 -5.72
C ARG A 112 -5.61 -0.56 -6.73
N GLY A 113 -5.23 -0.70 -7.99
CA GLY A 113 -6.00 -1.35 -9.02
C GLY A 113 -5.11 -2.26 -9.83
N LEU A 114 -5.57 -3.48 -10.10
CA LEU A 114 -4.87 -4.45 -10.93
C LEU A 114 -5.93 -5.26 -11.70
N ALA A 115 -5.92 -5.17 -13.02
CA ALA A 115 -6.82 -5.89 -13.87
C ALA A 115 -6.09 -6.46 -15.09
N ALA A 116 -6.31 -7.73 -15.38
CA ALA A 116 -5.91 -8.30 -16.65
C ALA A 116 -6.98 -7.99 -17.72
N SER A 117 -6.56 -7.74 -18.95
CA SER A 117 -7.47 -7.77 -20.09
C SER A 117 -8.09 -9.17 -20.23
N ARG A 118 -9.28 -9.28 -20.81
CA ARG A 118 -9.97 -10.56 -20.92
C ARG A 118 -9.20 -11.63 -21.71
N ASP A 119 -8.39 -11.22 -22.68
CA ASP A 119 -7.50 -12.12 -23.43
C ASP A 119 -6.22 -12.47 -22.65
N GLY A 120 -6.06 -11.96 -21.43
CA GLY A 120 -4.93 -12.20 -20.56
C GLY A 120 -3.59 -11.67 -21.06
N LYS A 121 -3.57 -10.85 -22.14
CA LYS A 121 -2.34 -10.36 -22.78
C LYS A 121 -1.85 -9.03 -22.24
N SER A 122 -2.72 -8.25 -21.61
CA SER A 122 -2.39 -6.95 -21.04
C SER A 122 -2.76 -6.90 -19.56
N LEU A 123 -1.93 -6.23 -18.79
CA LEU A 123 -2.14 -5.93 -17.38
C LEU A 123 -2.29 -4.42 -17.22
N HIS A 124 -3.34 -4.00 -16.54
CA HIS A 124 -3.64 -2.61 -16.23
C HIS A 124 -3.53 -2.41 -14.73
N LEU A 125 -2.77 -1.41 -14.30
CA LEU A 125 -2.60 -1.11 -12.89
C LEU A 125 -2.66 0.39 -12.63
N SER A 126 -3.46 0.79 -11.65
CA SER A 126 -3.46 2.13 -11.09
C SER A 126 -2.48 2.20 -9.94
N HIS A 127 -1.70 3.26 -9.88
CA HIS A 127 -0.69 3.45 -8.86
C HIS A 127 -0.30 4.92 -8.72
N GLN A 128 0.45 5.21 -7.68
CA GLN A 128 1.11 6.50 -7.52
C GLN A 128 2.63 6.36 -7.76
N ARG A 129 3.27 7.49 -8.06
CA ARG A 129 4.72 7.62 -8.12
C ARG A 129 5.12 8.86 -7.36
N ILE A 130 5.98 8.69 -6.36
CA ILE A 130 6.60 9.80 -5.64
C ILE A 130 7.93 10.17 -6.27
N GLU A 131 8.17 11.46 -6.43
CA GLU A 131 9.49 11.99 -6.75
C GLU A 131 10.20 12.33 -5.43
N SER A 132 10.99 11.37 -4.95
CA SER A 132 11.55 11.40 -3.59
C SER A 132 12.44 12.62 -3.30
N ALA A 133 13.06 13.19 -4.33
CA ALA A 133 13.89 14.40 -4.23
C ALA A 133 13.13 15.71 -4.47
N ALA A 134 11.82 15.63 -4.79
CA ALA A 134 11.02 16.83 -5.00
C ALA A 134 10.55 17.39 -3.66
N PRO A 135 10.99 18.61 -3.28
CA PRO A 135 10.51 19.26 -2.06
C PRO A 135 9.02 19.58 -2.18
N THR A 136 8.29 19.38 -1.08
CA THR A 136 6.84 19.65 -1.00
C THR A 136 6.56 21.16 -0.96
N THR A 137 7.15 21.95 -1.87
CA THR A 137 6.80 23.36 -2.05
C THR A 137 5.41 23.48 -2.67
N ARG A 138 4.72 24.60 -2.41
CA ARG A 138 3.38 24.84 -2.95
C ARG A 138 3.34 24.70 -4.47
N ASN A 139 4.35 25.22 -5.18
CA ASN A 139 4.41 25.14 -6.63
C ASN A 139 4.54 23.70 -7.13
N ARG A 140 5.42 22.89 -6.52
CA ARG A 140 5.60 21.48 -6.94
C ARG A 140 4.38 20.61 -6.65
N VAL A 141 3.72 20.83 -5.51
CA VAL A 141 2.46 20.15 -5.19
C VAL A 141 1.38 20.54 -6.20
N PHE A 142 1.21 21.84 -6.47
CA PHE A 142 0.23 22.35 -7.45
C PHE A 142 0.36 21.71 -8.84
N TRP A 143 1.60 21.48 -9.30
CA TRP A 143 1.88 20.87 -10.60
C TRP A 143 1.94 19.33 -10.57
N GLY A 144 1.58 18.67 -9.48
CA GLY A 144 1.63 17.20 -9.33
C GLY A 144 3.04 16.62 -9.46
N GLN A 145 4.07 17.42 -9.14
CA GLN A 145 5.48 17.03 -9.28
C GLN A 145 6.03 16.27 -8.07
N VAL A 146 5.29 16.23 -6.97
CA VAL A 146 5.66 15.46 -5.77
C VAL A 146 5.12 14.04 -5.85
N ILE A 147 3.82 13.89 -6.10
CA ILE A 147 3.16 12.60 -6.32
C ILE A 147 2.32 12.70 -7.60
N SER A 148 2.51 11.75 -8.51
CA SER A 148 1.73 11.60 -9.73
C SER A 148 0.79 10.40 -9.60
N ASN A 149 -0.41 10.51 -10.16
CA ASN A 149 -1.46 9.50 -10.18
C ASN A 149 -1.56 8.90 -11.58
N ILE A 150 -1.42 7.60 -11.73
CA ILE A 150 -1.12 6.97 -13.02
C ILE A 150 -1.94 5.69 -13.20
N LEU A 151 -2.52 5.50 -14.38
CA LEU A 151 -2.86 4.18 -14.91
C LEU A 151 -1.73 3.73 -15.83
N ARG A 152 -1.20 2.55 -15.58
CA ARG A 152 -0.16 1.91 -16.40
C ARG A 152 -0.74 0.69 -17.10
N SER A 153 -0.43 0.53 -18.39
CA SER A 153 -0.73 -0.68 -19.14
C SER A 153 0.55 -1.35 -19.59
N ILE A 154 0.67 -2.65 -19.34
CA ILE A 154 1.87 -3.45 -19.62
C ILE A 154 1.44 -4.70 -20.39
N SER A 155 2.16 -5.03 -21.47
CA SER A 155 2.01 -6.35 -22.10
C SER A 155 2.52 -7.44 -21.15
N VAL A 156 1.74 -8.50 -20.98
CA VAL A 156 2.14 -9.64 -20.14
C VAL A 156 3.39 -10.33 -20.71
N ASP A 157 3.59 -10.31 -22.03
CA ASP A 157 4.81 -10.85 -22.66
C ASP A 157 6.03 -10.05 -22.25
N HIS A 158 5.97 -8.72 -22.21
CA HIS A 158 7.06 -7.88 -21.72
C HIS A 158 7.38 -8.12 -20.23
N LEU A 159 6.38 -8.51 -19.41
CA LEU A 159 6.66 -8.93 -18.03
C LEU A 159 7.49 -10.21 -17.96
N LEU A 160 7.38 -11.08 -18.96
CA LEU A 160 8.08 -12.36 -19.00
C LEU A 160 9.46 -12.24 -19.66
N GLU A 161 9.70 -11.21 -20.48
CA GLU A 161 10.99 -11.01 -21.14
C GLU A 161 12.12 -10.79 -20.13
N ASP A 162 13.28 -11.32 -20.45
CA ASP A 162 14.53 -11.10 -19.71
C ASP A 162 15.37 -10.02 -20.42
N ASP A 163 15.19 -8.77 -20.05
CA ASP A 163 15.97 -7.65 -20.61
C ASP A 163 17.37 -7.50 -20.00
N GLY A 164 17.74 -8.38 -19.07
CA GLY A 164 19.04 -8.37 -18.40
C GLY A 164 19.27 -7.21 -17.41
N LYS A 165 18.34 -6.25 -17.32
CA LYS A 165 18.45 -5.12 -16.38
C LYS A 165 17.92 -5.53 -15.01
N ARG A 166 18.73 -5.34 -13.97
CA ARG A 166 18.39 -5.65 -12.58
C ARG A 166 18.59 -4.43 -11.68
N SER A 167 17.65 -4.22 -10.79
CA SER A 167 17.78 -3.27 -9.68
C SER A 167 17.37 -3.98 -8.41
N GLY A 168 18.30 -4.12 -7.44
CA GLY A 168 18.00 -4.76 -6.17
C GLY A 168 17.45 -6.19 -6.25
N GLY A 169 17.81 -6.97 -7.30
CA GLY A 169 17.33 -8.33 -7.50
C GLY A 169 16.05 -8.47 -8.33
N ALA A 170 15.27 -7.41 -8.51
CA ALA A 170 14.11 -7.37 -9.40
C ALA A 170 14.50 -6.76 -10.76
N LYS A 171 13.82 -7.23 -11.83
CA LYS A 171 13.99 -6.68 -13.17
C LYS A 171 13.10 -5.46 -13.37
N LEU A 172 13.66 -4.37 -13.91
CA LEU A 172 12.89 -3.19 -14.26
C LEU A 172 12.04 -3.47 -15.51
N VAL A 173 10.76 -3.07 -15.47
CA VAL A 173 9.88 -3.15 -16.65
C VAL A 173 10.22 -2.01 -17.62
N ALA A 174 10.58 -2.34 -18.85
CA ALA A 174 11.07 -1.38 -19.84
C ALA A 174 9.97 -0.81 -20.74
N HIS A 175 8.84 -1.55 -20.94
CA HIS A 175 7.81 -1.20 -21.92
C HIS A 175 6.44 -1.08 -21.28
N TRP A 176 5.84 0.10 -21.36
CA TRP A 176 4.49 0.39 -20.85
C TRP A 176 3.86 1.59 -21.54
N SER A 177 2.54 1.70 -21.44
CA SER A 177 1.80 2.93 -21.73
C SER A 177 1.37 3.57 -20.41
N LEU A 178 1.50 4.90 -20.29
CA LEU A 178 1.11 5.67 -19.11
C LEU A 178 -0.04 6.60 -19.45
N TYR A 179 -1.00 6.67 -18.54
CA TYR A 179 -2.11 7.61 -18.56
C TYR A 179 -2.11 8.35 -17.22
N PRO A 180 -1.54 9.56 -17.15
CA PRO A 180 -1.57 10.37 -15.94
C PRO A 180 -2.99 10.88 -15.66
N PHE A 181 -3.38 10.90 -14.41
CA PHE A 181 -4.61 11.52 -13.94
C PHE A 181 -4.33 12.81 -13.20
N GLY A 182 -5.25 13.76 -13.37
CA GLY A 182 -5.19 15.07 -12.72
C GLY A 182 -4.39 16.10 -13.51
N SER A 183 -4.71 17.33 -13.24
CA SER A 183 -4.04 18.55 -13.74
C SER A 183 -4.09 19.61 -12.65
N PRO A 184 -3.27 20.68 -12.73
CA PRO A 184 -3.41 21.82 -11.84
C PRO A 184 -4.85 22.32 -11.73
N SER A 185 -5.32 22.60 -10.53
CA SER A 185 -6.70 22.95 -10.17
C SER A 185 -7.74 21.84 -10.34
N LYS A 186 -7.35 20.65 -10.81
CA LYS A 186 -8.21 19.47 -10.93
C LYS A 186 -7.38 18.20 -10.78
N ALA A 187 -6.77 18.00 -9.63
CA ALA A 187 -6.00 16.81 -9.35
C ALA A 187 -6.90 15.57 -9.15
N ALA A 188 -6.32 14.39 -9.21
CA ALA A 188 -7.04 13.12 -9.17
C ALA A 188 -6.30 12.12 -8.27
N GLY A 189 -6.26 12.42 -6.97
CA GLY A 189 -5.52 11.65 -5.97
C GLY A 189 -6.08 10.25 -5.74
N ASP A 190 -5.19 9.36 -5.31
CA ASP A 190 -5.46 7.98 -4.90
C ASP A 190 -6.23 7.16 -5.96
N PRO A 191 -5.62 6.91 -7.14
CA PRO A 191 -6.23 6.02 -8.13
C PRO A 191 -6.30 4.60 -7.57
N GLY A 192 -7.49 4.01 -7.61
CA GLY A 192 -7.86 2.74 -7.02
C GLY A 192 -8.28 1.69 -8.05
N ALA A 193 -9.38 1.00 -7.78
CA ALA A 193 -9.89 -0.10 -8.61
C ALA A 193 -9.89 0.22 -10.11
N VAL A 194 -9.47 -0.76 -10.91
CA VAL A 194 -9.47 -0.69 -12.38
C VAL A 194 -10.33 -1.83 -12.92
N THR A 195 -11.15 -1.53 -13.90
CA THR A 195 -11.82 -2.56 -14.69
C THR A 195 -11.64 -2.28 -16.19
N VAL A 196 -11.47 -3.35 -16.96
CA VAL A 196 -11.32 -3.29 -18.41
C VAL A 196 -12.28 -4.29 -19.04
N GLY A 197 -13.18 -3.76 -19.85
CA GLY A 197 -14.17 -4.55 -20.54
C GLY A 197 -13.65 -5.18 -21.83
N THR A 198 -14.45 -6.07 -22.38
CA THR A 198 -14.14 -6.80 -23.64
C THR A 198 -14.24 -5.91 -24.87
N LEU A 199 -15.08 -4.87 -24.82
CA LEU A 199 -15.24 -3.89 -25.88
C LEU A 199 -14.22 -2.75 -25.76
N GLY A 200 -13.39 -2.77 -24.70
CA GLY A 200 -12.31 -1.83 -24.44
C GLY A 200 -12.66 -0.67 -23.52
N THR A 201 -13.86 -0.66 -22.95
CA THR A 201 -14.22 0.28 -21.89
C THR A 201 -13.27 0.12 -20.72
N THR A 202 -12.66 1.21 -20.26
CA THR A 202 -11.78 1.22 -19.10
C THR A 202 -12.32 2.19 -18.06
N MET A 203 -12.47 1.74 -16.82
CA MET A 203 -12.85 2.60 -15.70
C MET A 203 -11.83 2.50 -14.57
N VAL A 204 -11.51 3.61 -13.94
CA VAL A 204 -10.56 3.72 -12.84
C VAL A 204 -11.19 4.53 -11.71
N ALA A 205 -11.21 4.01 -10.51
CA ALA A 205 -11.61 4.77 -9.33
C ALA A 205 -10.55 5.82 -8.98
N LEU A 206 -10.94 7.04 -8.69
CA LEU A 206 -10.12 8.13 -8.20
C LEU A 206 -10.58 8.43 -6.75
N GLY A 207 -10.25 7.48 -5.86
CA GLY A 207 -10.86 7.35 -4.53
C GLY A 207 -10.60 8.51 -3.59
N GLY A 208 -9.49 9.26 -3.79
CA GLY A 208 -9.18 10.41 -2.97
C GLY A 208 -9.94 11.69 -3.33
N VAL A 209 -10.70 11.69 -4.44
CA VAL A 209 -11.40 12.88 -4.95
C VAL A 209 -12.84 12.61 -5.39
N ASP A 210 -13.40 11.45 -5.00
CA ASP A 210 -14.79 11.04 -5.24
C ASP A 210 -15.20 11.06 -6.72
N ARG A 211 -14.28 10.62 -7.59
CA ARG A 211 -14.47 10.56 -9.02
C ARG A 211 -14.08 9.19 -9.59
N ILE A 212 -14.50 8.94 -10.79
CA ILE A 212 -13.94 7.89 -11.64
C ILE A 212 -13.38 8.49 -12.92
N GLY A 213 -12.35 7.86 -13.48
CA GLY A 213 -11.94 8.08 -14.87
C GLY A 213 -12.62 7.03 -15.76
N LEU A 214 -13.33 7.46 -16.77
CA LEU A 214 -13.96 6.61 -17.79
C LEU A 214 -13.32 6.84 -19.15
N ARG A 215 -12.92 5.77 -19.81
CA ARG A 215 -12.52 5.76 -21.22
C ARG A 215 -13.39 4.74 -21.96
N PRO A 216 -14.33 5.18 -22.79
CA PRO A 216 -15.31 4.29 -23.42
C PRO A 216 -14.71 3.31 -24.44
N LYS A 217 -13.62 3.69 -25.11
CA LYS A 217 -12.91 2.86 -26.11
C LYS A 217 -11.41 3.17 -26.11
N PRO A 218 -10.57 2.23 -26.56
CA PRO A 218 -9.15 2.51 -26.79
C PRO A 218 -8.95 3.72 -27.73
N GLY A 219 -7.99 4.57 -27.42
CA GLY A 219 -7.69 5.78 -28.19
C GLY A 219 -8.49 7.03 -27.79
N HIS A 220 -9.55 6.88 -26.99
CA HIS A 220 -10.22 8.02 -26.36
C HIS A 220 -9.45 8.53 -25.15
N VAL A 221 -9.68 9.79 -24.76
CA VAL A 221 -9.22 10.35 -23.50
C VAL A 221 -10.07 9.86 -22.34
N PHE A 222 -9.53 9.89 -21.12
CA PHE A 222 -10.33 9.66 -19.92
C PHE A 222 -11.19 10.88 -19.61
N GLU A 223 -12.46 10.65 -19.37
CA GLU A 223 -13.41 11.62 -18.81
C GLU A 223 -13.56 11.34 -17.32
N GLU A 224 -13.52 12.37 -16.49
CA GLU A 224 -13.71 12.25 -15.06
C GLU A 224 -15.17 12.55 -14.69
N ILE A 225 -15.79 11.63 -13.96
CA ILE A 225 -17.20 11.66 -13.55
C ILE A 225 -17.25 11.65 -12.03
N GLU A 226 -17.98 12.60 -11.44
CA GLU A 226 -18.26 12.62 -10.00
C GLU A 226 -19.16 11.45 -9.61
N VAL A 227 -18.84 10.77 -8.52
CA VAL A 227 -19.59 9.66 -7.93
C VAL A 227 -19.75 9.90 -6.42
N GLY A 228 -20.14 8.90 -5.65
CA GLY A 228 -20.17 9.02 -4.20
C GLY A 228 -18.78 8.96 -3.53
N ASP A 229 -18.76 9.16 -2.21
CA ASP A 229 -17.55 9.26 -1.40
C ASP A 229 -16.70 7.99 -1.45
N ARG A 230 -15.45 8.15 -1.85
CA ARG A 230 -14.43 7.09 -1.94
C ARG A 230 -14.86 5.88 -2.77
N PRO A 231 -14.89 5.99 -4.09
CA PRO A 231 -15.07 4.84 -4.96
C PRO A 231 -13.93 3.82 -4.76
N VAL A 232 -14.27 2.57 -4.42
CA VAL A 232 -13.29 1.52 -4.07
C VAL A 232 -13.37 0.28 -4.95
N ALA A 233 -14.50 0.07 -5.64
CA ALA A 233 -14.67 -1.06 -6.54
C ALA A 233 -15.52 -0.65 -7.75
N ILE A 234 -15.23 -1.27 -8.91
CA ILE A 234 -15.92 -1.01 -10.17
C ILE A 234 -16.20 -2.33 -10.87
N ALA A 235 -17.43 -2.50 -11.37
CA ALA A 235 -17.81 -3.61 -12.23
C ALA A 235 -18.53 -3.10 -13.48
N LEU A 236 -18.24 -3.69 -14.64
CA LEU A 236 -18.97 -3.45 -15.86
C LEU A 236 -20.14 -4.41 -16.01
N GLY A 237 -21.29 -3.91 -16.37
CA GLY A 237 -22.47 -4.68 -16.68
C GLY A 237 -22.41 -5.33 -18.08
N PRO A 238 -23.44 -6.09 -18.46
CA PRO A 238 -23.54 -6.70 -19.77
C PRO A 238 -23.41 -5.67 -20.90
N LEU A 239 -22.67 -6.04 -21.95
CA LEU A 239 -22.39 -5.18 -23.11
C LEU A 239 -21.70 -3.86 -22.73
N GLU A 240 -21.16 -3.75 -21.52
CA GLU A 240 -20.42 -2.59 -20.99
C GLU A 240 -21.22 -1.26 -21.02
N ARG A 241 -22.56 -1.34 -21.11
CA ARG A 241 -23.40 -0.17 -21.15
C ARG A 241 -23.42 0.59 -19.83
N TYR A 242 -23.37 -0.12 -18.73
CA TYR A 242 -23.37 0.46 -17.40
C TYR A 242 -22.14 0.03 -16.61
N GLY A 243 -21.53 0.99 -15.91
CA GLY A 243 -20.56 0.76 -14.86
C GLY A 243 -21.21 0.90 -13.48
N TYR A 244 -20.88 0.00 -12.57
CA TYR A 244 -21.32 0.02 -11.18
C TYR A 244 -20.14 0.35 -10.30
N VAL A 245 -20.24 1.43 -9.54
CA VAL A 245 -19.16 1.97 -8.70
C VAL A 245 -19.59 1.93 -7.25
N ALA A 246 -18.88 1.15 -6.42
CA ALA A 246 -19.14 1.09 -4.99
C ALA A 246 -18.44 2.26 -4.28
N ASN A 247 -19.21 3.09 -3.59
CA ASN A 247 -18.77 4.25 -2.84
C ASN A 247 -18.75 3.90 -1.36
N PHE A 248 -17.56 3.79 -0.78
CA PHE A 248 -17.36 3.17 0.53
C PHE A 248 -17.93 3.99 1.69
N PHE A 249 -17.75 5.31 1.69
CA PHE A 249 -18.18 6.14 2.80
C PHE A 249 -19.64 6.62 2.70
N ASP A 250 -20.25 6.49 1.52
CA ASP A 250 -21.66 6.80 1.32
C ASP A 250 -22.59 5.57 1.49
N ASP A 251 -22.02 4.38 1.68
CA ASP A 251 -22.78 3.13 1.64
C ASP A 251 -23.72 3.10 0.38
N SER A 252 -23.14 3.38 -0.81
CA SER A 252 -23.91 3.53 -2.04
C SER A 252 -23.24 2.90 -3.26
N ILE A 253 -24.02 2.71 -4.31
CA ILE A 253 -23.54 2.32 -5.64
C ILE A 253 -23.98 3.37 -6.67
N SER A 254 -23.01 4.00 -7.34
CA SER A 254 -23.28 4.84 -8.51
C SER A 254 -23.37 3.98 -9.76
N VAL A 255 -24.45 4.15 -10.54
CA VAL A 255 -24.65 3.51 -11.84
C VAL A 255 -24.32 4.54 -12.93
N VAL A 256 -23.29 4.25 -13.71
CA VAL A 256 -22.75 5.14 -14.74
C VAL A 256 -23.13 4.61 -16.12
N ASP A 257 -23.78 5.42 -16.96
CA ASP A 257 -23.93 5.13 -18.39
C ASP A 257 -22.58 5.43 -19.08
N THR A 258 -21.95 4.40 -19.61
CA THR A 258 -20.60 4.50 -20.18
C THR A 258 -20.57 5.25 -21.52
N ALA A 259 -21.70 5.35 -22.22
CA ALA A 259 -21.80 6.07 -23.48
C ALA A 259 -22.09 7.55 -23.25
N ALA A 260 -22.93 7.89 -22.27
CA ALA A 260 -23.24 9.27 -21.90
C ALA A 260 -22.19 9.90 -20.97
N ALA A 261 -21.33 9.09 -20.35
CA ALA A 261 -20.35 9.49 -19.36
C ALA A 261 -20.97 10.25 -18.16
N GLU A 262 -22.09 9.72 -17.64
CA GLU A 262 -22.80 10.34 -16.52
C GLU A 262 -23.34 9.31 -15.53
N VAL A 263 -23.54 9.72 -14.27
CA VAL A 263 -24.24 8.92 -13.27
C VAL A 263 -25.75 9.01 -13.55
N VAL A 264 -26.37 7.90 -13.91
CA VAL A 264 -27.80 7.82 -14.18
C VAL A 264 -28.63 7.41 -12.97
N ARG A 265 -27.99 6.84 -11.95
CA ARG A 265 -28.64 6.42 -10.70
C ARG A 265 -27.63 6.25 -9.58
N THR A 266 -28.03 6.60 -8.35
CA THR A 266 -27.36 6.19 -7.12
C THR A 266 -28.28 5.26 -6.33
N ILE A 267 -27.73 4.12 -5.89
CA ILE A 267 -28.43 3.10 -5.10
C ILE A 267 -27.85 3.15 -3.68
N SER A 268 -28.66 3.53 -2.70
CA SER A 268 -28.28 3.46 -1.29
C SER A 268 -28.31 2.00 -0.82
N LEU A 269 -27.27 1.59 -0.05
CA LEU A 269 -27.15 0.26 0.53
C LEU A 269 -27.67 0.18 1.98
N GLY A 270 -27.99 1.33 2.58
CA GLY A 270 -28.50 1.39 3.94
C GLY A 270 -28.92 2.80 4.36
N PRO A 271 -29.44 2.97 5.58
CA PRO A 271 -29.73 4.29 6.12
C PRO A 271 -28.43 5.04 6.44
N GLU A 272 -28.46 6.36 6.35
CA GLU A 272 -27.35 7.22 6.78
C GLU A 272 -27.02 6.95 8.26
N ARG A 273 -25.72 6.77 8.54
CA ARG A 273 -25.20 6.51 9.90
C ARG A 273 -24.54 7.76 10.47
N LYS A 274 -24.73 7.98 11.76
CA LYS A 274 -23.96 8.98 12.48
C LYS A 274 -22.55 8.43 12.75
N LEU A 275 -21.55 9.04 12.11
CA LEU A 275 -20.16 8.63 12.25
C LEU A 275 -19.58 9.08 13.61
N SER A 276 -18.82 8.21 14.26
CA SER A 276 -17.94 8.52 15.39
C SER A 276 -16.78 9.45 14.94
N SER A 277 -16.03 10.00 15.89
CA SER A 277 -14.84 10.80 15.56
C SER A 277 -13.80 10.01 14.76
N ALA A 278 -13.55 8.76 15.14
CA ALA A 278 -12.61 7.90 14.44
C ALA A 278 -13.08 7.54 13.01
N GLU A 279 -14.36 7.25 12.78
CA GLU A 279 -14.90 7.00 11.43
C GLU A 279 -14.83 8.25 10.54
N LYS A 280 -15.03 9.45 11.11
CA LYS A 280 -14.76 10.70 10.39
C LYS A 280 -13.28 10.85 10.07
N GLY A 281 -12.40 10.49 11.00
CA GLY A 281 -10.96 10.49 10.80
C GLY A 281 -10.52 9.52 9.72
N GLU A 282 -11.15 8.33 9.65
CA GLU A 282 -10.94 7.39 8.56
C GLU A 282 -11.27 8.02 7.21
N LYS A 283 -12.45 8.62 7.08
CA LYS A 283 -12.85 9.33 5.85
C LYS A 283 -11.81 10.39 5.45
N LEU A 284 -11.37 11.21 6.39
CA LEU A 284 -10.36 12.25 6.17
C LEU A 284 -8.98 11.67 5.81
N PHE A 285 -8.59 10.53 6.35
CA PHE A 285 -7.32 9.88 6.06
C PHE A 285 -7.18 9.48 4.59
N TYR A 286 -8.30 9.15 3.94
CA TYR A 286 -8.36 8.80 2.52
C TYR A 286 -8.79 9.96 1.61
N ASP A 287 -9.08 11.13 2.15
CA ASP A 287 -9.50 12.30 1.38
C ASP A 287 -8.30 13.09 0.86
N ALA A 288 -8.04 13.03 -0.43
CA ALA A 288 -6.97 13.78 -1.07
C ALA A 288 -7.26 15.29 -1.14
N LYS A 289 -8.52 15.71 -0.97
CA LYS A 289 -8.91 17.14 -0.95
C LYS A 289 -8.32 17.89 0.24
N LEU A 290 -7.79 17.18 1.24
CA LEU A 290 -6.96 17.77 2.29
C LEU A 290 -5.61 18.29 1.77
N SER A 291 -5.14 17.83 0.61
CA SER A 291 -3.97 18.39 -0.05
C SER A 291 -4.33 19.52 -1.00
N LEU A 292 -3.35 20.35 -1.36
CA LEU A 292 -3.52 21.34 -2.41
C LEU A 292 -4.00 20.66 -3.69
N ASP A 293 -5.16 21.06 -4.17
CA ASP A 293 -5.85 20.57 -5.37
C ASP A 293 -6.31 19.10 -5.35
N GLY A 294 -5.99 18.31 -4.32
CA GLY A 294 -6.40 16.90 -4.26
C GLY A 294 -5.42 15.91 -4.89
N TRP A 295 -4.11 16.18 -4.87
CA TRP A 295 -3.11 15.31 -5.47
C TRP A 295 -2.85 14.03 -4.69
N TYR A 296 -2.97 14.04 -3.37
CA TYR A 296 -2.70 12.89 -2.49
C TYR A 296 -3.32 13.06 -1.11
N SER A 297 -3.63 11.94 -0.48
CA SER A 297 -4.14 11.83 0.88
C SER A 297 -3.06 11.36 1.86
N CYS A 298 -3.41 11.16 3.13
CA CYS A 298 -2.53 10.49 4.10
C CYS A 298 -2.22 9.05 3.65
N HIS A 299 -3.25 8.37 3.10
CA HIS A 299 -3.13 7.01 2.57
C HIS A 299 -2.12 6.89 1.42
N SER A 300 -1.90 7.93 0.63
CA SER A 300 -0.91 7.92 -0.47
C SER A 300 0.51 7.60 0.02
N CYS A 301 0.90 8.15 1.17
CA CYS A 301 2.21 7.88 1.77
C CYS A 301 2.18 6.76 2.81
N HIS A 302 1.03 6.58 3.45
CA HIS A 302 0.81 5.60 4.52
C HIS A 302 -0.26 4.57 4.13
N PRO A 303 -0.01 3.75 3.08
CA PRO A 303 -0.98 2.77 2.62
C PRO A 303 -1.42 1.84 3.74
N ASP A 304 -2.75 1.82 4.00
CA ASP A 304 -3.40 1.05 5.08
C ASP A 304 -2.76 1.28 6.47
N GLY A 305 -2.34 2.53 6.75
CA GLY A 305 -1.64 2.90 7.96
C GLY A 305 -0.17 2.46 8.03
N HIS A 306 0.33 1.68 7.04
CA HIS A 306 1.73 1.27 7.02
C HIS A 306 2.61 2.35 6.36
N THR A 307 3.43 2.01 5.38
CA THR A 307 4.32 2.92 4.64
C THR A 307 4.67 2.33 3.29
N HIS A 308 4.78 3.17 2.28
CA HIS A 308 5.39 2.77 1.00
C HIS A 308 6.93 2.65 1.07
N GLY A 309 7.55 3.04 2.18
CA GLY A 309 8.99 2.89 2.45
C GLY A 309 9.92 3.80 1.65
N GLN A 310 9.40 4.70 0.81
CA GLN A 310 10.21 5.63 0.01
C GLN A 310 10.52 6.91 0.79
N LEU A 311 11.42 7.73 0.23
CA LEU A 311 11.76 9.05 0.76
C LEU A 311 10.74 10.09 0.33
N ASN A 312 10.59 11.11 1.14
CA ASN A 312 9.83 12.31 0.85
C ASN A 312 10.59 13.53 1.38
N ASP A 313 10.81 14.54 0.53
CA ASP A 313 11.42 15.80 0.92
C ASP A 313 10.35 16.78 1.36
N ASN A 314 10.10 16.81 2.65
CA ASN A 314 9.12 17.68 3.29
C ASN A 314 9.73 18.41 4.48
N LEU A 315 9.05 19.45 5.00
CA LEU A 315 9.50 20.18 6.18
C LEU A 315 9.35 19.39 7.49
N GLY A 316 9.61 18.08 7.51
CA GLY A 316 9.56 17.23 8.70
C GLY A 316 10.64 17.59 9.73
N ASP A 317 11.79 18.03 9.23
CA ASP A 317 12.95 18.52 9.97
C ASP A 317 13.17 20.03 9.77
N ASP A 318 12.12 20.75 9.36
CA ASP A 318 12.08 22.19 9.13
C ASP A 318 12.99 22.66 7.98
N THR A 319 13.51 21.74 7.13
CA THR A 319 14.36 22.04 5.97
C THR A 319 13.90 21.27 4.73
N TYR A 320 14.36 21.71 3.55
CA TYR A 320 14.30 20.98 2.29
C TYR A 320 15.68 20.50 1.87
N GLY A 321 15.73 19.54 0.96
CA GLY A 321 16.96 18.94 0.46
C GLY A 321 17.49 17.81 1.36
N THR A 322 16.67 17.37 2.31
CA THR A 322 17.00 16.29 3.25
C THR A 322 15.87 15.24 3.28
N PRO A 323 15.59 14.57 2.16
CA PRO A 323 14.45 13.65 2.07
C PRO A 323 14.57 12.52 3.10
N LYS A 324 13.49 12.29 3.83
CA LYS A 324 13.43 11.28 4.89
C LYS A 324 12.47 10.15 4.50
N ARG A 325 12.80 8.94 4.95
CA ARG A 325 11.94 7.79 4.78
C ARG A 325 10.60 8.02 5.49
N VAL A 326 9.51 7.77 4.78
CA VAL A 326 8.16 7.82 5.34
C VAL A 326 8.00 6.69 6.38
N PRO A 327 7.71 7.02 7.66
CA PRO A 327 7.55 6.00 8.71
C PRO A 327 6.19 5.29 8.59
N THR A 328 6.06 4.12 9.22
CA THR A 328 4.76 3.49 9.44
C THR A 328 3.97 4.25 10.50
N LEU A 329 2.64 4.29 10.36
CA LEU A 329 1.74 4.81 11.39
C LEU A 329 1.21 3.71 12.31
N LEU A 330 1.45 2.42 11.97
CA LEU A 330 1.03 1.30 12.80
C LEU A 330 1.71 1.37 14.18
N GLY A 331 0.91 1.46 15.23
CA GLY A 331 1.35 1.62 16.61
C GLY A 331 1.90 3.01 16.96
N THR A 332 1.60 4.04 16.15
CA THR A 332 2.17 5.38 16.33
C THR A 332 1.70 6.12 17.57
N SER A 333 0.51 5.83 18.10
CA SER A 333 -0.11 6.56 19.21
C SER A 333 0.76 6.67 20.48
N ASN A 334 1.63 5.70 20.72
CA ASN A 334 2.47 5.61 21.92
C ASN A 334 3.97 5.74 21.61
N THR A 335 4.34 6.36 20.49
CA THR A 335 5.74 6.43 20.03
C THR A 335 6.30 7.85 19.91
N GLY A 336 5.60 8.83 20.50
CA GLY A 336 6.09 10.21 20.51
C GLY A 336 7.48 10.38 21.20
N PRO A 337 8.19 11.47 20.89
CA PRO A 337 7.82 12.53 19.96
C PRO A 337 7.88 12.07 18.49
N TRP A 338 7.15 12.76 17.62
CA TRP A 338 7.03 12.39 16.20
C TRP A 338 8.03 13.15 15.33
N GLY A 339 8.21 12.65 14.10
CA GLY A 339 9.24 13.10 13.18
C GLY A 339 10.61 12.48 13.44
N TRP A 340 11.48 12.45 12.43
CA TRP A 340 12.82 11.85 12.54
C TRP A 340 13.73 12.55 13.56
N ILE A 341 13.53 13.86 13.76
CA ILE A 341 14.28 14.65 14.74
C ILE A 341 13.51 14.88 16.05
N GLY A 342 12.31 14.29 16.21
CA GLY A 342 11.50 14.39 17.43
C GLY A 342 11.00 15.80 17.75
N ASN A 343 10.78 16.63 16.73
CA ASN A 343 10.43 18.04 16.88
C ASN A 343 8.91 18.29 16.99
N ARG A 344 8.10 17.22 17.09
CA ARG A 344 6.65 17.32 17.35
C ARG A 344 6.31 16.54 18.62
N THR A 345 5.80 17.23 19.63
CA THR A 345 5.57 16.66 20.96
C THR A 345 4.24 15.95 21.09
N THR A 346 3.28 16.29 20.25
CA THR A 346 1.95 15.69 20.21
C THR A 346 1.61 15.15 18.82
N LEU A 347 0.75 14.13 18.77
CA LEU A 347 0.24 13.59 17.51
C LEU A 347 -0.61 14.64 16.78
N TRP A 348 -1.28 15.50 17.54
CA TRP A 348 -2.00 16.67 17.01
C TRP A 348 -1.09 17.57 16.17
N GLU A 349 0.02 18.05 16.73
CA GLU A 349 1.00 18.88 16.03
C GLU A 349 1.55 18.21 14.77
N GLN A 350 1.77 16.88 14.82
CA GLN A 350 2.25 16.12 13.68
C GLN A 350 1.20 16.07 12.56
N VAL A 351 -0.08 15.85 12.89
CA VAL A 351 -1.18 15.83 11.91
C VAL A 351 -1.38 17.21 11.29
N GLU A 352 -1.48 18.27 12.11
CA GLU A 352 -1.63 19.64 11.66
C GLU A 352 -0.50 20.02 10.68
N LYS A 353 0.75 19.79 11.07
CA LYS A 353 1.93 20.00 10.22
C LYS A 353 1.86 19.23 8.91
N SER A 354 1.41 17.96 8.94
CA SER A 354 1.36 17.13 7.74
C SER A 354 0.37 17.70 6.72
N ILE A 355 -0.79 18.18 7.14
CA ILE A 355 -1.77 18.83 6.25
C ILE A 355 -1.21 20.14 5.72
N GLU A 356 -0.70 20.99 6.61
CA GLU A 356 -0.31 22.36 6.27
C GLU A 356 0.97 22.42 5.43
N THR A 357 2.00 21.65 5.79
CA THR A 357 3.32 21.77 5.15
C THR A 357 3.66 20.67 4.17
N THR A 358 3.30 19.41 4.47
CA THR A 358 3.56 18.29 3.55
C THR A 358 2.54 18.28 2.43
N MET A 359 1.24 18.37 2.77
CA MET A 359 0.14 18.31 1.79
C MET A 359 -0.21 19.67 1.18
N ARG A 360 0.25 20.78 1.78
CA ARG A 360 -0.05 22.15 1.34
C ARG A 360 -1.54 22.50 1.30
N GLY A 361 -2.35 21.79 2.08
CA GLY A 361 -3.80 21.98 2.16
C GLY A 361 -4.28 23.21 2.92
N GLY A 362 -3.37 23.96 3.53
CA GLY A 362 -3.72 25.06 4.43
C GLY A 362 -3.90 24.58 5.88
N LYS A 363 -4.15 25.53 6.78
CA LYS A 363 -4.33 25.22 8.20
C LYS A 363 -5.66 24.46 8.41
N PRO A 364 -5.63 23.24 8.95
CA PRO A 364 -6.86 22.48 9.19
C PRO A 364 -7.64 23.06 10.38
N GLU A 365 -8.96 22.91 10.34
CA GLU A 365 -9.83 23.21 11.47
C GLU A 365 -9.63 22.17 12.60
N PRO A 366 -9.74 22.57 13.88
CA PRO A 366 -9.54 21.67 15.02
C PRO A 366 -10.32 20.35 14.95
N PRO A 367 -11.61 20.30 14.54
CA PRO A 367 -12.35 19.05 14.43
C PRO A 367 -11.78 18.07 13.41
N THR A 368 -11.12 18.58 12.34
CA THR A 368 -10.44 17.75 11.34
C THR A 368 -9.23 17.04 11.95
N VAL A 369 -8.43 17.76 12.72
CA VAL A 369 -7.25 17.18 13.39
C VAL A 369 -7.68 16.20 14.48
N GLU A 370 -8.70 16.55 15.29
CA GLU A 370 -9.26 15.67 16.32
C GLU A 370 -9.74 14.33 15.74
N ALA A 371 -10.48 14.37 14.63
CA ALA A 371 -10.97 13.18 13.98
C ALA A 371 -9.82 12.30 13.45
N LEU A 372 -8.83 12.89 12.78
CA LEU A 372 -7.65 12.16 12.29
C LEU A 372 -6.83 11.54 13.43
N VAL A 373 -6.62 12.27 14.53
CA VAL A 373 -5.93 11.74 15.72
C VAL A 373 -6.70 10.55 16.28
N ALA A 374 -8.03 10.67 16.44
CA ALA A 374 -8.87 9.57 16.92
C ALA A 374 -8.79 8.32 16.03
N TYR A 375 -8.67 8.48 14.72
CA TYR A 375 -8.47 7.37 13.80
C TYR A 375 -7.07 6.75 13.94
N LEU A 376 -6.02 7.57 13.98
CA LEU A 376 -4.64 7.11 14.12
C LEU A 376 -4.39 6.38 15.45
N GLU A 377 -5.13 6.71 16.50
CA GLU A 377 -5.05 6.03 17.79
C GLU A 377 -5.60 4.58 17.74
N LEU A 378 -6.40 4.24 16.73
CA LEU A 378 -6.86 2.86 16.50
C LEU A 378 -5.80 1.97 15.84
N PHE A 379 -4.73 2.55 15.30
CA PHE A 379 -3.70 1.77 14.61
C PHE A 379 -2.85 0.97 15.60
N ASP A 380 -3.13 -0.32 15.70
CA ASP A 380 -2.26 -1.24 16.43
C ASP A 380 -0.96 -1.51 15.66
N THR A 381 -0.01 -2.15 16.30
CA THR A 381 1.23 -2.59 15.66
C THR A 381 0.93 -3.63 14.58
N SER A 382 1.78 -3.68 13.55
CA SER A 382 1.63 -4.69 12.49
C SER A 382 1.58 -6.11 13.08
N PRO A 383 0.73 -7.00 12.53
CA PRO A 383 0.65 -8.38 13.00
C PRO A 383 2.00 -9.09 12.93
N PRO A 384 2.26 -10.06 13.80
CA PRO A 384 3.47 -10.88 13.70
C PRO A 384 3.47 -11.66 12.38
N GLY A 385 4.65 -11.84 11.78
CA GLY A 385 4.80 -12.71 10.62
C GLY A 385 4.56 -14.18 10.97
N ASN A 386 4.16 -14.98 9.99
CA ASN A 386 3.91 -16.43 10.16
C ASN A 386 5.20 -17.29 10.15
N ALA A 387 6.39 -16.72 10.24
CA ALA A 387 7.60 -17.50 10.34
C ALA A 387 7.59 -18.28 11.65
N ALA A 388 7.89 -19.58 11.60
CA ALA A 388 8.14 -20.34 12.81
C ALA A 388 9.31 -19.69 13.54
N VAL A 389 9.00 -19.08 14.69
CA VAL A 389 9.99 -18.35 15.49
C VAL A 389 10.69 -19.35 16.40
N ASP A 390 12.02 -19.48 16.29
CA ASP A 390 12.81 -20.18 17.30
C ASP A 390 12.82 -19.36 18.59
N SER A 391 11.95 -19.75 19.53
CA SER A 391 11.80 -19.06 20.81
C SER A 391 13.11 -19.01 21.61
N SER A 392 14.01 -19.97 21.41
CA SER A 392 15.31 -20.00 22.05
C SER A 392 16.28 -18.98 21.44
N ALA A 393 16.25 -18.81 20.10
CA ALA A 393 17.02 -17.76 19.42
C ALA A 393 16.52 -16.37 19.82
N VAL A 394 15.21 -16.16 19.90
CA VAL A 394 14.62 -14.91 20.41
C VAL A 394 15.04 -14.60 21.83
N ALA A 395 15.04 -15.60 22.72
CA ALA A 395 15.48 -15.40 24.11
C ALA A 395 16.97 -15.02 24.20
N ARG A 396 17.84 -15.66 23.41
CA ARG A 396 19.25 -15.29 23.31
C ARG A 396 19.43 -13.91 22.69
N GLY A 397 18.69 -13.60 21.65
CA GLY A 397 18.70 -12.29 20.99
C GLY A 397 18.33 -11.16 21.94
N ARG A 398 17.33 -11.37 22.81
CA ARG A 398 16.98 -10.42 23.89
C ARG A 398 18.18 -10.19 24.83
N GLN A 399 18.89 -11.22 25.21
CA GLN A 399 20.11 -11.08 26.06
C GLN A 399 21.21 -10.28 25.34
N VAL A 400 21.38 -10.48 24.02
CA VAL A 400 22.30 -9.68 23.21
C VAL A 400 21.86 -8.22 23.16
N PHE A 401 20.57 -7.95 22.93
CA PHE A 401 19.97 -6.62 22.89
C PHE A 401 20.22 -5.84 24.20
N GLU A 402 20.00 -6.47 25.35
CA GLU A 402 20.27 -5.88 26.68
C GLU A 402 21.75 -5.69 26.93
N ARG A 403 22.61 -6.69 26.62
CA ARG A 403 24.05 -6.60 26.75
C ARG A 403 24.66 -5.45 25.95
N LEU A 404 24.16 -5.20 24.76
CA LEU A 404 24.57 -4.11 23.89
C LEU A 404 23.92 -2.77 24.27
N LYS A 405 23.06 -2.76 25.28
CA LYS A 405 22.35 -1.58 25.80
C LYS A 405 21.45 -0.89 24.76
N CYS A 406 20.93 -1.65 23.79
CA CYS A 406 19.99 -1.13 22.79
C CYS A 406 18.74 -0.54 23.46
N SER A 407 18.32 -1.08 24.61
CA SER A 407 17.21 -0.59 25.43
C SER A 407 17.39 0.82 26.01
N LYS A 408 18.59 1.43 25.92
CA LYS A 408 18.76 2.85 26.28
C LYS A 408 17.96 3.78 25.38
N CYS A 409 17.93 3.49 24.07
CA CYS A 409 17.22 4.26 23.06
C CYS A 409 15.92 3.56 22.64
N HIS A 410 15.94 2.23 22.54
CA HIS A 410 14.79 1.40 22.15
C HIS A 410 14.15 0.71 23.36
N ARG A 411 13.48 1.50 24.20
CA ARG A 411 12.93 1.06 25.49
C ARG A 411 11.63 0.27 25.30
N PRO A 412 11.51 -0.96 25.86
CA PRO A 412 10.23 -1.66 25.93
C PRO A 412 9.16 -0.86 26.72
N PRO A 413 7.87 -1.04 26.46
CA PRO A 413 7.26 -2.00 25.55
C PRO A 413 7.15 -1.53 24.08
N THR A 414 7.35 -0.23 23.81
CA THR A 414 7.22 0.37 22.47
C THR A 414 8.52 0.28 21.65
N TYR A 415 9.64 -0.05 22.29
CA TYR A 415 10.98 -0.10 21.68
C TYR A 415 11.37 1.23 21.00
N THR A 416 11.01 2.34 21.63
CA THR A 416 11.41 3.71 21.32
C THR A 416 11.62 4.50 22.60
N ASN A 417 12.02 5.77 22.49
CA ASN A 417 12.22 6.68 23.63
C ASN A 417 11.92 8.13 23.18
N VAL A 418 11.69 9.01 24.15
CA VAL A 418 11.38 10.44 23.94
C VAL A 418 12.61 11.30 23.59
N GLY A 419 13.81 10.76 23.65
CA GLY A 419 15.05 11.50 23.35
C GLY A 419 15.44 11.45 21.88
N THR A 420 16.44 12.26 21.53
CA THR A 420 17.17 12.17 20.27
C THR A 420 18.61 11.76 20.54
N TYR A 421 19.19 10.98 19.64
CA TYR A 421 20.49 10.34 19.85
C TYR A 421 21.35 10.46 18.60
N ASP A 422 22.63 10.73 18.80
CA ASP A 422 23.65 10.56 17.77
C ASP A 422 23.92 9.06 17.56
N VAL A 423 23.63 8.60 16.37
CA VAL A 423 23.83 7.19 15.96
C VAL A 423 24.92 7.06 14.89
N GLY A 424 25.78 8.07 14.76
CA GLY A 424 26.87 8.10 13.79
C GLY A 424 26.44 8.33 12.35
N LEU A 425 25.22 8.83 12.16
CA LEU A 425 24.64 9.11 10.86
C LEU A 425 24.33 10.59 10.75
N GLN A 426 24.56 11.16 9.59
CA GLN A 426 24.17 12.53 9.27
C GLN A 426 23.37 12.58 7.99
N ASP A 427 22.47 13.54 7.91
CA ASP A 427 21.81 13.90 6.65
C ASP A 427 22.61 14.95 5.86
N GLU A 428 22.03 15.42 4.78
CA GLU A 428 22.65 16.35 3.83
C GLU A 428 22.96 17.73 4.45
N THR A 429 22.29 18.10 5.55
CA THR A 429 22.53 19.36 6.29
C THR A 429 23.45 19.18 7.51
N GLY A 430 23.90 17.95 7.78
CA GLY A 430 24.72 17.63 8.94
C GLY A 430 23.93 17.35 10.22
N GLN A 431 22.58 17.21 10.13
CA GLN A 431 21.77 16.77 11.27
C GLN A 431 22.13 15.32 11.62
N GLY A 432 22.60 15.09 12.86
CA GLY A 432 23.07 13.78 13.34
C GLY A 432 22.27 13.22 14.51
N PHE A 433 21.33 13.97 15.07
CA PHE A 433 20.52 13.55 16.23
C PHE A 433 19.13 13.13 15.78
N TYR A 434 18.76 11.89 16.01
CA TYR A 434 17.51 11.31 15.57
C TYR A 434 16.71 10.72 16.74
N ASN A 435 15.37 10.84 16.63
CA ASN A 435 14.46 10.11 17.49
C ASN A 435 14.48 8.61 17.12
N PRO A 436 14.65 7.70 18.08
CA PRO A 436 14.71 6.26 17.78
C PRO A 436 13.33 5.77 17.32
N PRO A 437 13.18 5.25 16.09
CA PRO A 437 11.91 4.68 15.66
C PRO A 437 11.59 3.42 16.45
N SER A 438 10.30 3.14 16.67
CA SER A 438 9.89 1.86 17.25
C SER A 438 10.45 0.69 16.45
N LEU A 439 10.97 -0.33 17.14
CA LEU A 439 11.46 -1.56 16.50
C LEU A 439 10.35 -2.59 16.26
N LYS A 440 9.13 -2.33 16.68
CA LYS A 440 7.99 -3.20 16.37
C LYS A 440 7.72 -3.24 14.87
N GLY A 441 7.48 -4.43 14.35
CA GLY A 441 7.15 -4.62 12.93
C GLY A 441 8.32 -4.43 11.96
N LEU A 442 9.59 -4.48 12.42
CA LEU A 442 10.76 -4.35 11.55
C LEU A 442 10.78 -5.37 10.40
N GLN A 443 10.26 -6.59 10.62
CA GLN A 443 10.17 -7.64 9.60
C GLN A 443 9.32 -7.25 8.39
N HIS A 444 8.47 -6.23 8.51
CA HIS A 444 7.62 -5.76 7.40
C HIS A 444 8.23 -4.57 6.64
N ARG A 445 9.38 -4.06 7.07
CA ARG A 445 10.08 -2.96 6.42
C ARG A 445 10.99 -3.47 5.31
N SER A 446 11.04 -2.75 4.19
CA SER A 446 11.89 -3.05 3.03
C SER A 446 13.22 -2.29 3.05
N SER A 447 13.34 -1.25 3.88
CA SER A 447 14.51 -0.39 4.02
C SER A 447 14.59 0.23 5.40
N PHE A 448 15.75 0.69 5.80
CA PHE A 448 16.05 1.12 7.15
C PHE A 448 16.84 2.43 7.17
N LEU A 449 16.87 3.06 8.35
CA LEU A 449 17.44 4.37 8.63
C LEU A 449 16.61 5.52 8.02
N HIS A 450 16.98 6.75 8.33
CA HIS A 450 16.19 7.93 7.95
C HIS A 450 16.17 8.19 6.43
N ASP A 451 17.16 7.71 5.71
CA ASP A 451 17.42 7.96 4.29
C ASP A 451 17.48 6.69 3.43
N ASN A 452 17.01 5.56 3.93
CA ASN A 452 17.00 4.27 3.23
C ASN A 452 18.38 3.70 2.86
N ARG A 453 19.49 4.22 3.42
CA ARG A 453 20.84 3.75 3.08
C ARG A 453 21.11 2.28 3.45
N ALA A 454 20.29 1.66 4.26
CA ALA A 454 20.37 0.24 4.58
C ALA A 454 19.20 -0.55 3.99
N ALA A 455 19.51 -1.52 3.13
CA ALA A 455 18.53 -2.39 2.50
C ALA A 455 18.14 -3.60 3.37
N THR A 456 18.87 -3.87 4.45
CA THR A 456 18.63 -4.98 5.37
C THR A 456 18.79 -4.53 6.81
N LEU A 457 18.15 -5.24 7.73
CA LEU A 457 18.33 -4.96 9.16
C LEU A 457 19.79 -5.20 9.61
N SER A 458 20.47 -6.21 9.05
CA SER A 458 21.90 -6.42 9.29
C SER A 458 22.74 -5.21 8.85
N GLY A 459 22.49 -4.69 7.64
CA GLY A 459 23.16 -3.49 7.14
C GLY A 459 22.85 -2.24 7.98
N ALA A 460 21.64 -2.12 8.51
CA ALA A 460 21.30 -1.05 9.42
C ALA A 460 22.10 -1.12 10.72
N LEU A 461 22.24 -2.31 11.31
CA LEU A 461 23.04 -2.53 12.51
C LEU A 461 24.54 -2.23 12.29
N GLU A 462 25.08 -2.49 11.10
CA GLU A 462 26.47 -2.19 10.76
C GLU A 462 26.79 -0.69 10.71
N LEU A 463 25.79 0.11 10.31
CA LEU A 463 25.89 1.56 10.22
C LEU A 463 25.51 2.28 11.50
N HIS A 464 24.76 1.62 12.37
CA HIS A 464 24.19 2.20 13.58
C HIS A 464 25.20 2.27 14.72
N GLN A 465 25.54 3.48 15.16
CA GLN A 465 26.38 3.71 16.32
C GLN A 465 25.51 4.20 17.51
N PRO A 466 25.99 4.10 18.77
CA PRO A 466 27.34 3.79 19.23
C PRO A 466 27.64 2.30 19.41
N VAL A 467 26.80 1.41 18.91
CA VAL A 467 26.97 -0.02 19.10
C VAL A 467 27.80 -0.61 17.95
N SER A 468 29.02 -1.05 18.26
CA SER A 468 29.82 -1.80 17.28
C SER A 468 29.39 -3.26 17.27
N ILE A 469 28.59 -3.66 16.28
CA ILE A 469 28.25 -5.08 16.04
C ILE A 469 29.38 -5.84 15.32
N ARG A 470 30.41 -5.14 14.82
CA ARG A 470 31.54 -5.75 14.08
C ARG A 470 32.32 -6.77 14.91
N SER A 471 32.28 -6.63 16.24
CA SER A 471 32.91 -7.56 17.19
C SER A 471 31.97 -8.69 17.66
N LEU A 472 30.72 -8.73 17.23
CA LEU A 472 29.78 -9.78 17.60
C LEU A 472 30.15 -11.12 16.95
N ARG A 473 30.00 -12.20 17.69
CA ARG A 473 30.01 -13.53 17.09
C ARG A 473 28.87 -13.68 16.13
N ARG A 474 29.03 -14.47 15.06
CA ARG A 474 27.97 -14.73 14.06
C ARG A 474 26.68 -15.24 14.70
N THR A 475 26.78 -16.06 15.73
CA THR A 475 25.63 -16.57 16.49
C THR A 475 24.87 -15.45 17.21
N ASP A 476 25.59 -14.56 17.92
CA ASP A 476 24.98 -13.44 18.64
C ASP A 476 24.29 -12.48 17.66
N HIS A 477 24.88 -12.25 16.48
CA HIS A 477 24.28 -11.44 15.43
C HIS A 477 22.98 -12.07 14.88
N ALA A 478 23.01 -13.38 14.59
CA ALA A 478 21.83 -14.09 14.12
C ALA A 478 20.71 -14.12 15.17
N ASP A 479 21.06 -14.37 16.44
CA ASP A 479 20.12 -14.35 17.56
C ASP A 479 19.50 -12.95 17.74
N LEU A 480 20.32 -11.86 17.62
CA LEU A 480 19.82 -10.48 17.69
C LEU A 480 18.81 -10.17 16.56
N LEU A 481 19.06 -10.67 15.34
CA LEU A 481 18.12 -10.51 14.21
C LEU A 481 16.84 -11.33 14.38
N SER A 482 16.87 -12.37 15.22
CA SER A 482 15.70 -13.21 15.54
C SER A 482 14.80 -12.60 16.62
N PHE A 483 15.34 -11.71 17.45
CA PHE A 483 14.61 -10.96 18.48
C PHE A 483 13.89 -9.76 17.89
#